data_ae1d850bbf4748020aa2bc055a131493
#
_entry.id   ae1d850bbf4748020aa2bc055a131493
#
_cell.length_a   1.000
_cell.length_b   1.000
_cell.length_c   1.000
_cell.angle_alpha   90.00
_cell.angle_beta   90.00
_cell.angle_gamma   90.00
#
_symmetry.space_group_name_H-M   'P 1'
#
loop_
_entity.id
_entity.type
_entity.pdbx_description
1 polymer ?
#
loop_
_entity_poly.entity_id
_entity_poly.type
_entity_poly.pdbx_seq_one_letter_code
_entity_poly.pdbx_strand_id
1 'polypeptide(L)' 'MTDAARYLKIVEWSDADDAFVGQCPGVIGRCCHGSDEAEVYRELCQIVEEWVEVMNRDGRALPPATAGRNVAGLLV' A
#
# COMPACT_ATOMS: atom_id res chain seq x y z
N MET A 1 10.43 -12.45 -6.11
CA MET A 1 9.94 -11.28 -5.35
C MET A 1 9.65 -10.16 -6.33
N THR A 2 8.49 -9.55 -6.23
CA THR A 2 8.12 -8.42 -7.10
C THR A 2 8.55 -7.10 -6.49
N ASP A 3 8.65 -6.06 -7.31
CA ASP A 3 8.95 -4.71 -6.81
C ASP A 3 7.92 -4.23 -5.80
N ALA A 4 6.67 -4.70 -5.91
CA ALA A 4 5.62 -4.35 -4.96
C ALA A 4 5.95 -4.74 -3.51
N ALA A 5 6.77 -5.77 -3.32
CA ALA A 5 7.18 -6.21 -1.99
C ALA A 5 8.11 -5.20 -1.29
N ARG A 6 8.65 -4.25 -2.04
CA ARG A 6 9.59 -3.25 -1.50
C ARG A 6 8.89 -2.07 -0.84
N TYR A 7 7.55 -2.05 -0.86
CA TYR A 7 6.76 -0.95 -0.32
C TYR A 7 5.98 -1.39 0.91
N LEU A 8 6.03 -0.58 1.95
CA LEU A 8 5.31 -0.82 3.19
C LEU A 8 3.81 -0.70 2.95
N LYS A 9 3.06 -1.70 3.41
CA LYS A 9 1.60 -1.74 3.30
C LYS A 9 1.02 -1.73 4.71
N ILE A 10 0.00 -0.91 4.92
CA ILE A 10 -0.64 -0.77 6.23
C ILE A 10 -2.12 -1.03 6.08
N VAL A 11 -2.66 -1.87 6.95
CA VAL A 11 -4.11 -2.06 7.10
C VAL A 11 -4.43 -1.78 8.55
N GLU A 12 -5.37 -0.88 8.79
CA GLU A 12 -5.76 -0.51 10.15
C GLU A 12 -7.27 -0.31 10.26
N TRP A 13 -7.77 -0.44 11.46
CA TRP A 13 -9.17 -0.16 11.73
C TRP A 13 -9.40 1.35 11.75
N SER A 14 -10.48 1.79 11.11
CA SER A 14 -10.90 3.19 11.11
C SER A 14 -12.28 3.31 11.75
N ASP A 15 -12.36 3.93 12.91
CA ASP A 15 -13.64 4.17 13.57
C ASP A 15 -14.53 5.10 12.75
N ALA A 16 -13.93 6.06 12.06
CA ALA A 16 -14.67 7.01 11.24
C ALA A 16 -15.35 6.32 10.07
N ASP A 17 -14.71 5.31 9.50
CA ASP A 17 -15.22 4.58 8.34
C ASP A 17 -15.95 3.30 8.71
N ASP A 18 -15.88 2.91 9.98
CA ASP A 18 -16.41 1.64 10.49
C ASP A 18 -15.93 0.46 9.64
N ALA A 19 -14.64 0.45 9.33
CA ALA A 19 -14.03 -0.55 8.46
C ALA A 19 -12.52 -0.57 8.62
N PHE A 20 -11.89 -1.64 8.14
CA PHE A 20 -10.45 -1.69 7.95
C PHE A 20 -10.10 -0.89 6.69
N VAL A 21 -9.03 -0.15 6.73
CA VAL A 21 -8.58 0.70 5.62
C VAL A 21 -7.14 0.34 5.28
N GLY A 22 -6.87 0.20 3.98
CA GLY A 22 -5.53 -0.10 3.47
C GLY A 22 -4.88 1.11 2.81
N GLN A 23 -3.58 1.25 3.02
CA GLN A 23 -2.78 2.29 2.39
C GLN A 23 -1.34 1.83 2.20
N CYS A 24 -0.66 2.46 1.26
CA CYS A 24 0.76 2.21 0.98
C CYS A 24 1.49 3.56 1.04
N PRO A 25 2.00 3.97 2.22
CA PRO A 25 2.60 5.30 2.39
C PRO A 25 3.74 5.55 1.41
N GLY A 26 3.76 6.74 0.84
CA GLY A 26 4.79 7.13 -0.14
C GLY A 26 4.49 6.69 -1.57
N VAL A 27 3.44 5.90 -1.78
CA VAL A 27 3.05 5.39 -3.10
C VAL A 27 1.60 5.74 -3.37
N ILE A 28 0.69 5.16 -2.60
CA ILE A 28 -0.75 5.37 -2.73
C ILE A 28 -1.29 5.59 -1.32
N GLY A 29 -2.15 6.59 -1.15
CA GLY A 29 -2.83 6.81 0.11
C GLY A 29 -3.90 5.76 0.38
N ARG A 30 -4.95 6.13 1.09
CA ARG A 30 -6.05 5.21 1.41
C ARG A 30 -6.73 4.79 0.13
N CYS A 31 -6.65 3.52 -0.21
CA CYS A 31 -7.08 3.03 -1.52
C CYS A 31 -8.07 1.87 -1.46
N CYS A 32 -8.27 1.26 -0.32
CA CYS A 32 -9.24 0.17 -0.18
C CYS A 32 -9.75 0.09 1.26
N HIS A 33 -10.90 -0.54 1.42
CA HIS A 33 -11.51 -0.71 2.74
C HIS A 33 -12.42 -1.94 2.73
N GLY A 34 -12.73 -2.45 3.91
CA GLY A 34 -13.65 -3.58 4.05
C GLY A 34 -13.79 -4.02 5.48
N SER A 35 -14.66 -5.00 5.71
CA SER A 35 -14.95 -5.52 7.04
C SER A 35 -14.00 -6.64 7.48
N ASP A 36 -13.22 -7.19 6.56
CA ASP A 36 -12.27 -8.27 6.84
C ASP A 36 -10.84 -7.77 6.59
N GLU A 37 -10.05 -7.74 7.65
CA GLU A 37 -8.68 -7.23 7.60
C GLU A 37 -7.82 -7.98 6.58
N ALA A 38 -7.93 -9.30 6.53
CA ALA A 38 -7.12 -10.11 5.62
C ALA A 38 -7.49 -9.85 4.16
N GLU A 39 -8.78 -9.66 3.87
CA GLU A 39 -9.22 -9.36 2.52
C GLU A 39 -8.77 -7.96 2.08
N VAL A 40 -8.82 -6.99 2.99
CA VAL A 40 -8.34 -5.64 2.69
C VAL A 40 -6.84 -5.67 2.39
N TYR A 41 -6.07 -6.44 3.16
CA TYR A 41 -4.64 -6.57 2.89
C TYR A 41 -4.37 -7.21 1.53
N ARG A 42 -5.12 -8.24 1.18
CA ARG A 42 -4.97 -8.92 -0.11
C ARG A 42 -5.27 -7.96 -1.27
N GLU A 43 -6.34 -7.18 -1.13
CA GLU A 43 -6.71 -6.17 -2.12
C GLU A 43 -5.63 -5.09 -2.23
N LEU A 44 -5.09 -4.65 -1.10
CA LEU A 44 -4.02 -3.66 -1.08
C LEU A 44 -2.77 -4.17 -1.82
N CYS A 45 -2.38 -5.41 -1.59
CA CYS A 45 -1.26 -6.02 -2.30
C CYS A 45 -1.49 -6.01 -3.81
N GLN A 46 -2.69 -6.36 -4.24
CA GLN A 46 -3.05 -6.38 -5.66
C GLN A 46 -2.99 -4.98 -6.27
N ILE A 47 -3.51 -3.99 -5.57
CA ILE A 47 -3.49 -2.59 -6.02
C ILE A 47 -2.06 -2.10 -6.21
N VAL A 48 -1.18 -2.38 -5.24
CA VAL A 48 0.21 -1.96 -5.33
C VAL A 48 0.93 -2.66 -6.47
N GLU A 49 0.68 -3.96 -6.66
CA GLU A 49 1.26 -4.72 -7.76
C GLU A 49 0.83 -4.14 -9.13
N GLU A 50 -0.44 -3.83 -9.29
CA GLU A 50 -0.95 -3.24 -10.52
C GLU A 50 -0.35 -1.86 -10.76
N TRP A 51 -0.21 -1.06 -9.71
CA TRP A 51 0.41 0.27 -9.80
C TRP A 51 1.86 0.17 -10.26
N VAL A 52 2.64 -0.75 -9.68
CA VAL A 52 4.04 -0.96 -10.06
C VAL A 52 4.13 -1.40 -11.51
N GLU A 53 3.25 -2.31 -11.94
CA GLU A 53 3.21 -2.81 -13.31
C GLU A 53 2.95 -1.68 -14.30
N VAL A 54 1.98 -0.81 -14.00
CA VAL A 54 1.67 0.33 -14.85
C VAL A 54 2.86 1.29 -14.94
N MET A 55 3.51 1.58 -13.83
CA MET A 55 4.68 2.45 -13.82
C MET A 55 5.83 1.88 -14.65
N ASN A 56 6.09 0.59 -14.53
CA ASN A 56 7.13 -0.07 -15.32
C ASN A 56 6.81 -0.06 -16.81
N ARG A 57 5.56 -0.33 -17.14
CA ARG A 57 5.11 -0.35 -18.54
C ARG A 57 5.23 1.03 -19.19
N ASP A 58 4.95 2.09 -18.42
CA ASP A 58 5.03 3.47 -18.92
C ASP A 58 6.45 4.03 -18.87
N GLY A 59 7.41 3.25 -18.40
CA GLY A 59 8.80 3.70 -18.29
C GLY A 59 9.05 4.74 -17.21
N ARG A 60 8.15 4.84 -16.22
CA ARG A 60 8.29 5.78 -15.12
C ARG A 60 9.18 5.21 -14.02
N ALA A 61 9.93 6.08 -13.37
CA ALA A 61 10.76 5.69 -12.24
C ALA A 61 9.86 5.37 -11.04
N LEU A 62 10.12 4.23 -10.38
CA LEU A 62 9.42 3.87 -9.17
C LEU A 62 9.89 4.72 -8.00
N PRO A 63 9.01 5.03 -7.02
CA PRO A 63 9.44 5.71 -5.80
C PRO A 63 10.47 4.89 -5.03
N PRO A 64 11.24 5.52 -4.15
CA PRO A 64 12.15 4.76 -3.28
C PRO A 64 11.42 3.72 -2.46
N ALA A 65 12.06 2.58 -2.24
CA ALA A 65 11.51 1.51 -1.41
C ALA A 65 11.21 2.02 0.01
N THR A 66 10.08 1.61 0.57
CA THR A 66 9.66 2.03 1.90
C THR A 66 9.70 0.90 2.93
N ALA A 67 9.68 -0.37 2.47
CA ALA A 67 9.75 -1.51 3.37
C ALA A 67 11.11 -1.54 4.07
N GLY A 68 11.10 -1.87 5.37
CA GLY A 68 12.33 -1.96 6.15
C GLY A 68 12.88 -0.63 6.65
N ARG A 69 12.19 0.47 6.38
CA ARG A 69 12.58 1.79 6.85
C ARG A 69 11.97 2.12 8.20
N ASN A 70 12.41 3.23 8.80
CA ASN A 70 11.79 3.75 10.02
C ASN A 70 10.36 4.18 9.73
N VAL A 71 9.41 3.41 10.23
CA VAL A 71 7.98 3.63 9.99
C VAL A 71 7.51 4.99 10.48
N ALA A 72 8.06 5.48 11.58
CA ALA A 72 7.67 6.78 12.13
C ALA A 72 7.88 7.91 11.13
N GLY A 73 8.93 7.84 10.32
CA GLY A 73 9.20 8.83 9.29
C GLY A 73 8.24 8.77 8.10
N LEU A 74 7.57 7.64 7.92
CA LEU A 74 6.63 7.45 6.81
C LEU A 74 5.20 7.87 7.18
N LEU A 75 4.88 7.90 8.47
CA LEU A 75 3.51 8.12 8.96
C LEU A 75 3.25 9.56 9.43
N VAL A 76 4.23 10.39 9.40
CA VAL A 76 4.13 11.79 9.84
C VAL A 76 3.55 12.68 8.75
#